data_228be3dbe602a3242f9c885a338a4203
#
_entry.id   228be3dbe602a3242f9c885a338a4203
#
_cell.length_a   1.000
_cell.length_b   1.000
_cell.length_c   1.000
_cell.angle_alpha   90.00
_cell.angle_beta   90.00
_cell.angle_gamma   90.00
#
_symmetry.space_group_name_H-M   'P 1'
#
loop_
_entity.id
_entity.type
_entity.pdbx_description
1 polymer ?
#
loop_
_entity_poly.entity_id
_entity_poly.type
_entity_poly.pdbx_seq_one_letter_code
_entity_poly.pdbx_strand_id
1 'polypeptide(L)'
;MKKLHALLLGFPLACFSIHTLAAATWIDNRYAHTTASEKNQYKIGLGHIFDNGAGVLASAMYDLGQDFDQMKSTFQEFEGWYPVPLDEKWSLTPGGLTDIDSNGTKLAPYISLDYKFSKQLSFSSRYRYNHMTHKERDYNGEMDYNDSHQFDLFMNYQATEKLWLQLNPEFFVNTNDFNAANGRKTHWEPSIVARYRVDKHWLPYAEIAWLDQDQNHDDQVRFRLGIRYYLD
;
A
#
# COMPACT_ATOMS: atom_id res chain seq x y z
N MET A 1 28.50 21.32 -35.16
CA MET A 1 28.64 20.03 -34.51
C MET A 1 29.18 20.28 -33.10
N LYS A 2 28.32 20.31 -32.06
CA LYS A 2 28.72 20.48 -30.65
C LYS A 2 28.74 19.11 -29.99
N LYS A 3 29.93 18.70 -29.50
CA LYS A 3 30.10 17.41 -28.80
C LYS A 3 29.50 17.50 -27.40
N LEU A 4 28.54 16.65 -27.13
CA LEU A 4 27.94 16.44 -25.81
C LEU A 4 28.87 15.55 -25.00
N HIS A 5 29.50 16.12 -23.94
CA HIS A 5 30.32 15.34 -23.02
C HIS A 5 29.38 14.70 -21.99
N ALA A 6 29.28 13.39 -22.05
CA ALA A 6 28.58 12.61 -21.00
C ALA A 6 29.49 12.61 -19.75
N LEU A 7 28.98 13.27 -18.70
CA LEU A 7 29.58 13.23 -17.36
C LEU A 7 29.14 11.96 -16.67
N LEU A 8 29.94 10.90 -16.70
CA LEU A 8 29.78 9.70 -15.88
C LEU A 8 30.16 10.05 -14.44
N LEU A 9 29.19 10.40 -13.62
CA LEU A 9 29.36 10.45 -12.17
C LEU A 9 29.43 9.01 -11.63
N GLY A 10 30.66 8.55 -11.38
CA GLY A 10 30.92 7.33 -10.65
C GLY A 10 30.47 7.49 -9.21
N PHE A 11 29.40 6.81 -8.83
CA PHE A 11 29.02 6.63 -7.43
C PHE A 11 30.03 5.68 -6.76
N PRO A 12 30.65 6.09 -5.63
CA PRO A 12 31.46 5.15 -4.86
C PRO A 12 30.55 4.05 -4.29
N LEU A 13 30.85 2.80 -4.62
CA LEU A 13 30.29 1.63 -3.94
C LEU A 13 30.78 1.67 -2.48
N ALA A 14 30.00 2.28 -1.60
CA ALA A 14 30.17 2.10 -0.18
C ALA A 14 29.68 0.66 0.14
N CYS A 15 30.61 -0.20 0.58
CA CYS A 15 30.31 -1.51 1.11
C CYS A 15 29.53 -1.33 2.43
N PHE A 16 28.22 -1.18 2.36
CA PHE A 16 27.36 -1.28 3.53
C PHE A 16 27.15 -2.76 3.85
N SER A 17 27.32 -3.12 5.11
CA SER A 17 26.98 -4.43 5.64
C SER A 17 25.46 -4.63 5.49
N ILE A 18 25.06 -5.22 4.39
CA ILE A 18 23.68 -5.60 4.13
C ILE A 18 23.40 -6.75 5.11
N HIS A 19 22.57 -6.52 6.12
CA HIS A 19 21.94 -7.62 6.80
C HIS A 19 21.15 -8.38 5.73
N THR A 20 21.62 -9.56 5.37
CA THR A 20 20.95 -10.42 4.38
C THR A 20 19.56 -10.74 4.89
N LEU A 21 18.57 -10.01 4.38
CA LEU A 21 17.19 -10.46 4.43
C LEU A 21 17.16 -11.68 3.49
N ALA A 22 16.80 -12.85 4.01
CA ALA A 22 16.61 -13.99 3.15
C ALA A 22 15.53 -13.67 2.11
N ALA A 23 15.77 -14.01 0.84
CA ALA A 23 14.77 -13.88 -0.20
C ALA A 23 13.48 -14.61 0.22
N ALA A 24 12.33 -14.03 -0.07
CA ALA A 24 11.05 -14.66 0.28
C ALA A 24 10.02 -14.41 -0.81
N THR A 25 9.36 -15.46 -1.26
CA THR A 25 8.26 -15.42 -2.21
C THR A 25 6.98 -15.78 -1.49
N TRP A 26 5.89 -15.03 -1.73
CA TRP A 26 4.61 -15.32 -1.10
C TRP A 26 3.43 -15.13 -2.06
N ILE A 27 2.37 -15.88 -1.78
CA ILE A 27 1.03 -15.65 -2.33
C ILE A 27 0.18 -15.04 -1.21
N ASP A 28 -0.57 -13.99 -1.54
CA ASP A 28 -1.49 -13.31 -0.63
C ASP A 28 -2.92 -13.44 -1.15
N ASN A 29 -3.85 -13.87 -0.29
CA ASN A 29 -5.27 -13.96 -0.59
C ASN A 29 -6.01 -13.14 0.46
N ARG A 30 -6.91 -12.25 0.01
CA ARG A 30 -7.62 -11.34 0.91
C ARG A 30 -9.06 -11.13 0.46
N TYR A 31 -9.97 -11.34 1.38
CA TYR A 31 -11.35 -10.90 1.27
C TYR A 31 -11.52 -9.57 2.01
N ALA A 32 -12.38 -8.69 1.50
CA ALA A 32 -12.76 -7.45 2.13
C ALA A 32 -14.27 -7.23 2.02
N HIS A 33 -14.87 -6.73 3.11
CA HIS A 33 -16.24 -6.23 3.14
C HIS A 33 -16.24 -4.79 3.62
N THR A 34 -16.95 -3.91 2.91
CA THR A 34 -17.14 -2.50 3.28
C THR A 34 -18.60 -2.29 3.61
N THR A 35 -18.88 -1.79 4.83
CA THR A 35 -20.23 -1.40 5.27
C THR A 35 -20.76 -0.25 4.42
N ALA A 36 -21.96 0.23 4.66
CA ALA A 36 -22.63 1.27 3.89
C ALA A 36 -22.76 0.94 2.38
N SER A 37 -21.67 0.73 1.67
CA SER A 37 -21.69 0.31 0.26
C SER A 37 -21.98 -1.18 0.05
N GLU A 38 -21.98 -2.00 1.12
CA GLU A 38 -22.16 -3.47 1.09
C GLU A 38 -21.23 -4.17 0.09
N LYS A 39 -20.06 -3.59 -0.12
CA LYS A 39 -19.13 -4.03 -1.16
C LYS A 39 -18.28 -5.19 -0.69
N ASN A 40 -18.33 -6.30 -1.43
CA ASN A 40 -17.52 -7.50 -1.20
C ASN A 40 -16.41 -7.57 -2.25
N GLN A 41 -15.16 -7.70 -1.82
CA GLN A 41 -14.01 -7.72 -2.71
C GLN A 41 -13.08 -8.88 -2.38
N TYR A 42 -12.43 -9.39 -3.40
CA TYR A 42 -11.38 -10.39 -3.29
C TYR A 42 -10.11 -9.91 -3.97
N LYS A 43 -8.97 -10.06 -3.30
CA LYS A 43 -7.65 -9.73 -3.86
C LYS A 43 -6.75 -10.96 -3.79
N ILE A 44 -6.08 -11.27 -4.89
CA ILE A 44 -4.98 -12.23 -4.96
C ILE A 44 -3.71 -11.48 -5.35
N GLY A 45 -2.58 -11.82 -4.72
CA GLY A 45 -1.29 -11.21 -5.00
C GLY A 45 -0.15 -12.21 -4.93
N LEU A 46 0.90 -11.92 -5.67
CA LEU A 46 2.19 -12.60 -5.66
C LEU A 46 3.27 -11.56 -5.36
N GLY A 47 4.07 -11.79 -4.34
CA GLY A 47 5.16 -10.89 -3.99
C GLY A 47 6.49 -11.63 -3.84
N HIS A 48 7.57 -10.89 -4.01
CA HIS A 48 8.93 -11.37 -3.80
C HIS A 48 9.78 -10.29 -3.15
N ILE A 49 10.56 -10.67 -2.14
CA ILE A 49 11.64 -9.86 -1.57
C ILE A 49 12.95 -10.52 -1.93
N PHE A 50 13.86 -9.76 -2.53
CA PHE A 50 15.20 -10.19 -2.87
C PHE A 50 16.14 -10.09 -1.65
N ASP A 51 17.29 -10.76 -1.69
CA ASP A 51 18.29 -10.76 -0.59
C ASP A 51 18.77 -9.36 -0.19
N ASN A 52 18.72 -8.38 -1.09
CA ASN A 52 19.06 -6.98 -0.82
C ASN A 52 17.90 -6.16 -0.22
N GLY A 53 16.76 -6.80 0.06
CA GLY A 53 15.57 -6.17 0.60
C GLY A 53 14.69 -5.46 -0.43
N ALA A 54 15.13 -5.34 -1.69
CA ALA A 54 14.25 -4.89 -2.77
C ALA A 54 13.03 -5.82 -2.84
N GLY A 55 11.88 -5.28 -3.20
CA GLY A 55 10.69 -6.10 -3.33
C GLY A 55 9.83 -5.70 -4.52
N VAL A 56 9.05 -6.67 -4.97
CA VAL A 56 8.04 -6.50 -6.01
C VAL A 56 6.75 -7.19 -5.58
N LEU A 57 5.62 -6.64 -5.99
CA LEU A 57 4.28 -7.20 -5.78
C LEU A 57 3.48 -7.03 -7.06
N ALA A 58 2.78 -8.09 -7.48
CA ALA A 58 1.73 -8.03 -8.47
C ALA A 58 0.44 -8.57 -7.85
N SER A 59 -0.67 -7.89 -8.05
CA SER A 59 -1.95 -8.34 -7.51
C SER A 59 -3.12 -7.98 -8.43
N ALA A 60 -4.24 -8.69 -8.25
CA ALA A 60 -5.49 -8.40 -8.93
C ALA A 60 -6.62 -8.34 -7.89
N MET A 61 -7.50 -7.35 -8.05
CA MET A 61 -8.68 -7.19 -7.21
C MET A 61 -9.96 -7.39 -8.03
N TYR A 62 -10.92 -8.03 -7.39
CA TYR A 62 -12.21 -8.36 -7.97
C TYR A 62 -13.33 -7.87 -7.05
N ASP A 63 -14.38 -7.35 -7.64
CA ASP A 63 -15.67 -7.11 -6.99
C ASP A 63 -16.52 -8.37 -7.11
N LEU A 64 -17.06 -8.84 -5.99
CA LEU A 64 -17.87 -10.07 -5.90
C LEU A 64 -19.37 -9.81 -5.93
N GLY A 65 -19.80 -8.54 -5.96
CA GLY A 65 -21.20 -8.19 -5.75
C GLY A 65 -21.66 -8.32 -4.31
N GLN A 66 -22.87 -7.85 -4.03
CA GLN A 66 -23.45 -7.93 -2.68
C GLN A 66 -23.77 -9.38 -2.30
N ASP A 67 -24.30 -10.15 -3.24
CA ASP A 67 -24.74 -11.54 -3.05
C ASP A 67 -23.67 -12.58 -3.47
N PHE A 68 -22.43 -12.15 -3.73
CA PHE A 68 -21.34 -13.01 -4.25
C PHE A 68 -21.69 -13.68 -5.60
N ASP A 69 -22.48 -13.01 -6.41
CA ASP A 69 -23.03 -13.50 -7.68
C ASP A 69 -22.18 -13.12 -8.91
N GLN A 70 -21.11 -12.35 -8.70
CA GLN A 70 -20.22 -11.89 -9.77
C GLN A 70 -18.75 -11.96 -9.36
N MET A 71 -17.88 -11.92 -10.36
CA MET A 71 -16.43 -11.76 -10.18
C MET A 71 -15.92 -10.80 -11.25
N LYS A 72 -16.03 -9.50 -10.98
CA LYS A 72 -15.64 -8.44 -11.91
C LYS A 72 -14.28 -7.89 -11.52
N SER A 73 -13.31 -7.90 -12.45
CA SER A 73 -12.00 -7.28 -12.23
C SER A 73 -12.17 -5.79 -11.94
N THR A 74 -11.57 -5.33 -10.84
CA THR A 74 -11.58 -3.92 -10.44
C THR A 74 -10.29 -3.25 -10.90
N PHE A 75 -9.13 -3.76 -10.50
CA PHE A 75 -7.84 -3.28 -10.96
C PHE A 75 -6.76 -4.36 -10.81
N GLN A 76 -5.66 -4.19 -11.53
CA GLN A 76 -4.39 -4.88 -11.31
C GLN A 76 -3.40 -3.89 -10.72
N GLU A 77 -2.66 -4.32 -9.70
CA GLU A 77 -1.65 -3.52 -9.01
C GLU A 77 -0.27 -4.12 -9.23
N PHE A 78 0.69 -3.25 -9.51
CA PHE A 78 2.11 -3.59 -9.51
C PHE A 78 2.83 -2.61 -8.59
N GLU A 79 3.61 -3.11 -7.65
CA GLU A 79 4.38 -2.31 -6.72
C GLU A 79 5.84 -2.77 -6.73
N GLY A 80 6.76 -1.82 -6.59
CA GLY A 80 8.18 -2.10 -6.40
C GLY A 80 8.79 -1.13 -5.41
N TRP A 81 9.75 -1.60 -4.61
CA TRP A 81 10.46 -0.78 -3.61
C TRP A 81 11.90 -1.23 -3.43
N TYR A 82 12.72 -0.30 -2.93
CA TYR A 82 14.12 -0.57 -2.62
C TYR A 82 14.52 0.09 -1.30
N PRO A 83 14.75 -0.66 -0.20
CA PRO A 83 15.18 -0.09 1.05
C PRO A 83 16.67 0.26 1.02
N VAL A 84 17.00 1.49 1.39
CA VAL A 84 18.36 2.01 1.55
C VAL A 84 18.61 2.22 3.04
N PRO A 85 19.41 1.37 3.71
CA PRO A 85 19.76 1.60 5.10
C PRO A 85 20.61 2.86 5.21
N LEU A 86 20.26 3.77 6.11
CA LEU A 86 21.01 4.99 6.44
C LEU A 86 21.94 4.75 7.62
N ASP A 87 21.47 3.99 8.60
CA ASP A 87 22.22 3.48 9.74
C ASP A 87 21.56 2.21 10.31
N GLU A 88 21.91 1.81 11.55
CA GLU A 88 21.34 0.61 12.22
C GLU A 88 19.83 0.73 12.53
N LYS A 89 19.31 1.95 12.62
CA LYS A 89 17.92 2.24 13.00
C LYS A 89 17.09 2.84 11.89
N TRP A 90 17.71 3.58 10.98
CA TRP A 90 17.02 4.32 9.94
C TRP A 90 17.22 3.69 8.57
N SER A 91 16.13 3.62 7.80
CA SER A 91 16.18 3.31 6.37
C SER A 91 15.27 4.24 5.57
N LEU A 92 15.66 4.50 4.34
CA LEU A 92 14.87 5.23 3.37
C LEU A 92 14.44 4.26 2.27
N THR A 93 13.15 4.20 1.98
CA THR A 93 12.60 3.24 1.01
C THR A 93 11.86 3.99 -0.10
N PRO A 94 12.55 4.36 -1.20
CA PRO A 94 11.87 4.77 -2.42
C PRO A 94 11.11 3.58 -3.01
N GLY A 95 9.95 3.87 -3.60
CA GLY A 95 9.12 2.88 -4.27
C GLY A 95 8.05 3.53 -5.12
N GLY A 96 7.21 2.71 -5.71
CA GLY A 96 6.08 3.15 -6.49
C GLY A 96 5.13 2.00 -6.76
N LEU A 97 3.88 2.34 -6.88
CA LEU A 97 2.86 1.41 -7.34
C LEU A 97 2.13 1.97 -8.56
N THR A 98 1.55 1.09 -9.33
CA THR A 98 0.60 1.42 -10.38
C THR A 98 -0.62 0.52 -10.26
N ASP A 99 -1.81 1.12 -10.31
CA ASP A 99 -3.08 0.41 -10.46
C ASP A 99 -3.60 0.62 -11.87
N ILE A 100 -3.97 -0.46 -12.54
CA ILE A 100 -4.51 -0.46 -13.89
C ILE A 100 -5.93 -1.00 -13.84
N ASP A 101 -6.89 -0.19 -14.26
CA ASP A 101 -8.30 -0.57 -14.37
C ASP A 101 -8.85 -0.35 -15.79
N SER A 102 -10.17 -0.52 -15.98
CA SER A 102 -10.83 -0.32 -17.27
C SER A 102 -10.90 1.14 -17.72
N ASN A 103 -10.70 2.11 -16.83
CA ASN A 103 -10.81 3.54 -17.10
C ASN A 103 -9.43 4.15 -17.39
N GLY A 104 -8.37 3.60 -16.81
CA GLY A 104 -7.02 4.09 -16.97
C GLY A 104 -6.03 3.55 -15.96
N THR A 105 -5.08 4.39 -15.59
CA THR A 105 -3.96 4.00 -14.73
C THR A 105 -3.77 5.03 -13.62
N LYS A 106 -3.56 4.56 -12.40
CA LYS A 106 -2.99 5.34 -11.30
C LYS A 106 -1.49 5.08 -11.22
N LEU A 107 -0.71 6.14 -11.18
CA LEU A 107 0.73 6.11 -10.92
C LEU A 107 0.99 6.72 -9.54
N ALA A 108 1.68 6.00 -8.67
CA ALA A 108 1.84 6.42 -7.29
C ALA A 108 3.26 6.20 -6.77
N PRO A 109 4.22 7.06 -7.20
CA PRO A 109 5.56 7.07 -6.60
C PRO A 109 5.49 7.46 -5.13
N TYR A 110 6.38 6.87 -4.33
CA TYR A 110 6.45 7.16 -2.90
C TYR A 110 7.86 7.09 -2.35
N ILE A 111 8.01 7.65 -1.16
CA ILE A 111 9.20 7.52 -0.33
C ILE A 111 8.76 7.25 1.11
N SER A 112 9.39 6.25 1.74
CA SER A 112 9.18 5.95 3.16
C SER A 112 10.45 6.19 3.95
N LEU A 113 10.30 6.72 5.15
CA LEU A 113 11.34 6.81 6.17
C LEU A 113 10.97 5.86 7.31
N ASP A 114 11.80 4.86 7.53
CA ASP A 114 11.56 3.80 8.51
C ASP A 114 12.50 3.98 9.70
N TYR A 115 11.98 3.77 10.92
CA TYR A 115 12.73 3.88 12.16
C TYR A 115 12.49 2.69 13.08
N LYS A 116 13.56 1.98 13.45
CA LYS A 116 13.56 0.89 14.43
C LYS A 116 13.77 1.44 15.83
N PHE A 117 12.70 1.66 16.58
CA PHE A 117 12.80 2.12 17.97
C PHE A 117 13.38 1.04 18.88
N SER A 118 12.92 -0.20 18.73
CA SER A 118 13.39 -1.39 19.46
C SER A 118 13.30 -2.64 18.58
N LYS A 119 13.62 -3.81 19.12
CA LYS A 119 13.38 -5.10 18.44
C LYS A 119 11.90 -5.37 18.19
N GLN A 120 11.01 -4.79 19.01
CA GLN A 120 9.56 -5.05 18.98
C GLN A 120 8.78 -3.91 18.36
N LEU A 121 9.32 -2.68 18.31
CA LEU A 121 8.59 -1.48 17.89
C LEU A 121 9.33 -0.77 16.77
N SER A 122 8.65 -0.53 15.67
CA SER A 122 9.13 0.30 14.58
C SER A 122 8.05 1.26 14.09
N PHE A 123 8.49 2.36 13.52
CA PHE A 123 7.67 3.37 12.89
C PHE A 123 8.09 3.53 11.43
N SER A 124 7.13 3.85 10.57
CA SER A 124 7.39 4.23 9.20
C SER A 124 6.49 5.41 8.85
N SER A 125 7.05 6.39 8.15
CA SER A 125 6.29 7.50 7.57
C SER A 125 6.48 7.46 6.06
N ARG A 126 5.38 7.39 5.31
CA ARG A 126 5.41 7.36 3.85
C ARG A 126 4.66 8.55 3.28
N TYR A 127 5.30 9.23 2.35
CA TYR A 127 4.66 10.17 1.46
C TYR A 127 4.49 9.54 0.08
N ARG A 128 3.29 9.65 -0.49
CA ARG A 128 2.93 9.16 -1.82
C ARG A 128 2.22 10.26 -2.59
N TYR A 129 2.52 10.37 -3.88
CA TYR A 129 1.73 11.17 -4.81
C TYR A 129 0.95 10.24 -5.73
N ASN A 130 -0.37 10.29 -5.65
CA ASN A 130 -1.28 9.53 -6.52
C ASN A 130 -1.62 10.39 -7.72
N HIS A 131 -1.30 9.93 -8.93
CA HIS A 131 -1.62 10.59 -10.19
C HIS A 131 -2.52 9.68 -11.03
N MET A 132 -3.69 10.18 -11.41
CA MET A 132 -4.64 9.49 -12.27
C MET A 132 -4.45 9.89 -13.72
N THR A 133 -4.37 8.95 -14.65
CA THR A 133 -4.26 9.23 -16.08
C THR A 133 -5.61 9.51 -16.75
N HIS A 134 -6.71 9.41 -16.00
CA HIS A 134 -8.07 9.64 -16.46
C HIS A 134 -8.84 10.48 -15.45
N LYS A 135 -9.93 11.07 -15.92
CA LYS A 135 -10.85 11.83 -15.07
C LYS A 135 -11.88 10.91 -14.47
N GLU A 136 -12.22 11.17 -13.22
CA GLU A 136 -13.28 10.50 -12.47
C GLU A 136 -14.37 11.49 -12.08
N ARG A 137 -15.54 10.98 -11.73
CA ARG A 137 -16.63 11.81 -11.21
C ARG A 137 -16.41 12.04 -9.72
N ASP A 138 -16.32 13.30 -9.31
CA ASP A 138 -16.21 13.71 -7.91
C ASP A 138 -17.56 13.66 -7.18
N TYR A 139 -17.57 14.02 -5.89
CA TYR A 139 -18.78 14.14 -5.07
C TYR A 139 -19.86 15.05 -5.69
N ASN A 140 -19.48 16.16 -6.32
CA ASN A 140 -20.39 17.12 -6.92
C ASN A 140 -20.88 16.69 -8.31
N GLY A 141 -20.38 15.56 -8.83
CA GLY A 141 -20.68 15.06 -10.16
C GLY A 141 -19.81 15.64 -11.26
N GLU A 142 -18.82 16.45 -10.92
CA GLU A 142 -17.87 17.03 -11.87
C GLU A 142 -16.79 16.01 -12.28
N MET A 143 -16.29 16.13 -13.50
CA MET A 143 -15.25 15.27 -14.03
C MET A 143 -13.88 15.92 -13.87
N ASP A 144 -13.04 15.39 -12.97
CA ASP A 144 -11.68 15.87 -12.79
C ASP A 144 -10.72 14.73 -12.43
N TYR A 145 -9.41 15.03 -12.40
CA TYR A 145 -8.38 14.07 -11.97
C TYR A 145 -8.39 13.93 -10.45
N ASN A 146 -8.52 12.71 -9.96
CA ASN A 146 -8.44 12.36 -8.54
C ASN A 146 -6.97 12.23 -8.09
N ASP A 147 -6.18 13.27 -8.38
CA ASP A 147 -4.79 13.34 -7.95
C ASP A 147 -4.71 13.73 -6.48
N SER A 148 -3.84 13.09 -5.71
CA SER A 148 -3.76 13.37 -4.29
C SER A 148 -2.35 13.19 -3.71
N HIS A 149 -2.06 13.98 -2.68
CA HIS A 149 -0.99 13.71 -1.73
C HIS A 149 -1.52 12.76 -0.66
N GLN A 150 -0.79 11.69 -0.39
CA GLN A 150 -1.10 10.73 0.65
C GLN A 150 0.03 10.66 1.66
N PHE A 151 -0.32 10.71 2.93
CA PHE A 151 0.60 10.60 4.06
C PHE A 151 0.19 9.42 4.92
N ASP A 152 1.05 8.43 5.04
CA ASP A 152 0.82 7.24 5.85
C ASP A 152 1.78 7.24 7.03
N LEU A 153 1.28 6.84 8.18
CA LEU A 153 2.09 6.48 9.34
C LEU A 153 1.85 5.00 9.65
N PHE A 154 2.92 4.27 9.89
CA PHE A 154 2.84 2.88 10.32
C PHE A 154 3.52 2.77 11.68
N MET A 155 2.80 2.30 12.67
CA MET A 155 3.36 1.86 13.94
C MET A 155 3.23 0.34 13.99
N ASN A 156 4.37 -0.36 13.95
CA ASN A 156 4.41 -1.82 13.98
C ASN A 156 4.90 -2.28 15.35
N TYR A 157 4.13 -3.13 16.01
CA TYR A 157 4.44 -3.69 17.30
C TYR A 157 4.38 -5.20 17.28
N GLN A 158 5.51 -5.84 17.57
CA GLN A 158 5.58 -7.30 17.77
C GLN A 158 5.16 -7.63 19.19
N ALA A 159 3.88 -7.94 19.39
CA ALA A 159 3.30 -8.23 20.70
C ALA A 159 3.80 -9.55 21.29
N THR A 160 4.03 -10.56 20.43
CA THR A 160 4.67 -11.84 20.79
C THR A 160 5.58 -12.29 19.64
N GLU A 161 6.27 -13.42 19.79
CA GLU A 161 7.08 -14.01 18.70
C GLU A 161 6.24 -14.31 17.43
N LYS A 162 4.92 -14.50 17.60
CA LYS A 162 4.00 -14.88 16.51
C LYS A 162 2.97 -13.81 16.15
N LEU A 163 2.75 -12.80 17.01
CA LEU A 163 1.71 -11.80 16.81
C LEU A 163 2.32 -10.42 16.54
N TRP A 164 1.96 -9.84 15.41
CA TRP A 164 2.27 -8.45 15.03
C TRP A 164 0.99 -7.65 14.93
N LEU A 165 1.02 -6.46 15.51
CA LEU A 165 -0.03 -5.46 15.40
C LEU A 165 0.52 -4.26 14.62
N GLN A 166 -0.30 -3.67 13.77
CA GLN A 166 0.04 -2.44 13.04
C GLN A 166 -1.12 -1.46 13.17
N LEU A 167 -0.80 -0.23 13.54
CA LEU A 167 -1.68 0.91 13.38
C LEU A 167 -1.23 1.70 12.15
N ASN A 168 -2.16 2.03 11.27
CA ASN A 168 -1.87 2.73 10.02
C ASN A 168 -2.93 3.81 9.75
N PRO A 169 -2.78 5.04 10.27
CA PRO A 169 -3.54 6.19 9.79
C PRO A 169 -3.01 6.64 8.44
N GLU A 170 -3.92 6.76 7.47
CA GLU A 170 -3.67 7.31 6.15
C GLU A 170 -4.44 8.61 5.99
N PHE A 171 -3.78 9.65 5.49
CA PHE A 171 -4.38 10.97 5.25
C PHE A 171 -4.18 11.38 3.80
N PHE A 172 -5.26 11.80 3.14
CA PHE A 172 -5.28 12.18 1.75
C PHE A 172 -5.67 13.64 1.58
N VAL A 173 -5.01 14.32 0.63
CA VAL A 173 -5.31 15.69 0.22
C VAL A 173 -5.36 15.73 -1.32
N ASN A 174 -6.53 15.92 -1.88
CA ASN A 174 -6.71 16.04 -3.33
C ASN A 174 -6.11 17.38 -3.84
N THR A 175 -5.38 17.32 -4.94
CA THR A 175 -4.64 18.48 -5.48
C THR A 175 -5.48 19.32 -6.44
N ASN A 176 -6.43 18.70 -7.16
CA ASN A 176 -7.35 19.37 -8.08
C ASN A 176 -8.62 19.82 -7.35
N ASP A 177 -9.63 20.30 -8.09
CA ASP A 177 -10.94 20.62 -7.51
C ASP A 177 -11.80 19.37 -7.23
N PHE A 178 -11.16 18.21 -7.14
CA PHE A 178 -11.78 16.92 -6.86
C PHE A 178 -12.17 16.81 -5.39
N ASN A 179 -13.46 16.59 -5.13
CA ASN A 179 -14.00 16.30 -3.82
C ASN A 179 -14.18 14.78 -3.66
N ALA A 180 -13.62 14.21 -2.58
CA ALA A 180 -13.78 12.81 -2.25
C ALA A 180 -15.24 12.47 -1.90
N ALA A 181 -15.55 11.19 -1.67
CA ALA A 181 -16.91 10.73 -1.38
C ALA A 181 -17.57 11.44 -0.19
N ASN A 182 -16.79 11.94 0.77
CA ASN A 182 -17.24 12.73 1.93
C ASN A 182 -17.53 14.22 1.61
N GLY A 183 -17.49 14.62 0.34
CA GLY A 183 -17.69 16.01 -0.10
C GLY A 183 -16.54 16.98 0.20
N ARG A 184 -15.38 16.48 0.64
CA ARG A 184 -14.20 17.29 1.01
C ARG A 184 -13.01 16.95 0.12
N LYS A 185 -12.02 17.85 0.07
CA LYS A 185 -10.73 17.60 -0.58
C LYS A 185 -9.80 16.71 0.26
N THR A 186 -10.17 16.41 1.48
CA THR A 186 -9.37 15.61 2.40
C THR A 186 -10.19 14.47 2.98
N HIS A 187 -9.55 13.32 3.20
CA HIS A 187 -10.15 12.21 3.93
C HIS A 187 -9.10 11.42 4.70
N TRP A 188 -9.56 10.60 5.65
CA TRP A 188 -8.74 9.75 6.51
C TRP A 188 -9.15 8.30 6.37
N GLU A 189 -8.16 7.41 6.36
CA GLU A 189 -8.39 5.96 6.39
C GLU A 189 -7.52 5.30 7.48
N PRO A 190 -7.79 5.52 8.78
CA PRO A 190 -7.06 4.82 9.83
C PRO A 190 -7.43 3.34 9.84
N SER A 191 -6.42 2.47 10.00
CA SER A 191 -6.63 1.03 10.11
C SER A 191 -5.79 0.40 11.21
N ILE A 192 -6.27 -0.74 11.70
CA ILE A 192 -5.55 -1.64 12.61
C ILE A 192 -5.47 -3.00 11.94
N VAL A 193 -4.26 -3.56 11.89
CA VAL A 193 -3.99 -4.87 11.32
C VAL A 193 -3.37 -5.78 12.37
N ALA A 194 -3.87 -6.99 12.50
CA ALA A 194 -3.27 -8.05 13.30
C ALA A 194 -2.81 -9.19 12.38
N ARG A 195 -1.54 -9.60 12.49
CA ARG A 195 -0.93 -10.70 11.73
C ARG A 195 -0.44 -11.75 12.68
N TYR A 196 -0.78 -13.01 12.43
CA TYR A 196 -0.37 -14.13 13.28
C TYR A 196 0.41 -15.16 12.48
N ARG A 197 1.68 -15.40 12.85
CA ARG A 197 2.53 -16.42 12.24
C ARG A 197 2.23 -17.78 12.83
N VAL A 198 1.51 -18.61 12.11
CA VAL A 198 1.22 -19.99 12.53
C VAL A 198 2.52 -20.81 12.50
N ASP A 199 3.22 -20.77 11.37
CA ASP A 199 4.51 -21.41 11.13
C ASP A 199 5.36 -20.60 10.14
N LYS A 200 6.38 -21.19 9.54
CA LYS A 200 7.24 -20.50 8.57
C LYS A 200 6.53 -20.13 7.27
N HIS A 201 5.44 -20.82 6.91
CA HIS A 201 4.72 -20.61 5.66
C HIS A 201 3.44 -19.78 5.83
N TRP A 202 2.67 -19.98 6.90
CA TRP A 202 1.33 -19.44 7.03
C TRP A 202 1.26 -18.19 7.92
N LEU A 203 0.74 -17.10 7.35
CA LEU A 203 0.55 -15.82 8.01
C LEU A 203 -0.88 -15.30 7.77
N PRO A 204 -1.91 -15.84 8.48
CA PRO A 204 -3.23 -15.21 8.49
C PRO A 204 -3.19 -13.81 9.10
N TYR A 205 -4.10 -12.94 8.64
CA TYR A 205 -4.24 -11.60 9.17
C TYR A 205 -5.69 -11.10 9.08
N ALA A 206 -5.99 -10.15 9.95
CA ALA A 206 -7.24 -9.41 9.94
C ALA A 206 -6.95 -7.91 10.00
N GLU A 207 -7.80 -7.12 9.36
CA GLU A 207 -7.74 -5.66 9.36
C GLU A 207 -9.15 -5.10 9.57
N ILE A 208 -9.22 -4.02 10.33
CA ILE A 208 -10.36 -3.13 10.39
C ILE A 208 -9.89 -1.72 10.03
N ALA A 209 -10.58 -1.06 9.11
CA ALA A 209 -10.30 0.29 8.67
C ALA A 209 -11.57 1.13 8.67
N TRP A 210 -11.49 2.36 9.14
CA TRP A 210 -12.49 3.37 8.90
C TRP A 210 -12.14 4.12 7.62
N LEU A 211 -13.09 4.27 6.68
CA LEU A 211 -12.86 4.82 5.34
C LEU A 211 -13.43 6.24 5.16
N ASP A 212 -13.64 6.97 6.28
CA ASP A 212 -14.39 8.23 6.27
C ASP A 212 -15.86 8.03 5.81
N GLN A 213 -16.55 9.08 5.45
CA GLN A 213 -17.95 9.06 5.06
C GLN A 213 -18.12 8.80 3.56
N ASP A 214 -19.21 8.13 3.21
CA ASP A 214 -19.63 7.97 1.82
C ASP A 214 -20.42 9.19 1.31
N GLN A 215 -20.97 9.09 0.10
CA GLN A 215 -21.77 10.15 -0.53
C GLN A 215 -23.07 10.47 0.21
N ASN A 216 -23.55 9.57 1.08
CA ASN A 216 -24.75 9.76 1.89
C ASN A 216 -24.40 10.30 3.29
N HIS A 217 -23.12 10.57 3.56
CA HIS A 217 -22.57 10.91 4.87
C HIS A 217 -22.64 9.77 5.90
N ASP A 218 -22.75 8.52 5.43
CA ASP A 218 -22.70 7.33 6.28
C ASP A 218 -21.24 6.93 6.53
N ASP A 219 -20.90 6.64 7.79
CA ASP A 219 -19.56 6.15 8.14
C ASP A 219 -19.32 4.77 7.54
N GLN A 220 -18.18 4.62 6.86
CA GLN A 220 -17.79 3.37 6.24
C GLN A 220 -16.70 2.67 7.05
N VAL A 221 -16.92 1.39 7.33
CA VAL A 221 -15.92 0.51 7.94
C VAL A 221 -15.63 -0.64 6.98
N ARG A 222 -14.34 -0.88 6.76
CA ARG A 222 -13.87 -2.01 5.96
C ARG A 222 -13.26 -3.07 6.85
N PHE A 223 -13.75 -4.28 6.72
CA PHE A 223 -13.18 -5.48 7.33
C PHE A 223 -12.41 -6.26 6.28
N ARG A 224 -11.18 -6.68 6.59
CA ARG A 224 -10.37 -7.53 5.72
C ARG A 224 -9.92 -8.77 6.47
N LEU A 225 -10.05 -9.92 5.83
CA LEU A 225 -9.47 -11.19 6.28
C LEU A 225 -8.56 -11.70 5.17
N GLY A 226 -7.35 -12.05 5.53
CA GLY A 226 -6.39 -12.52 4.55
C GLY A 226 -5.49 -13.62 5.09
N ILE A 227 -4.82 -14.27 4.16
CA ILE A 227 -3.82 -15.27 4.46
C ILE A 227 -2.68 -15.15 3.45
N ARG A 228 -1.47 -15.02 3.97
CA ARG A 228 -0.26 -15.04 3.19
C ARG A 228 0.42 -16.39 3.36
N TYR A 229 0.80 -16.98 2.23
CA TYR A 229 1.57 -18.22 2.19
C TYR A 229 2.95 -17.95 1.60
N TYR A 230 4.00 -18.23 2.39
CA TYR A 230 5.38 -18.15 1.95
C TYR A 230 5.80 -19.49 1.31
N LEU A 231 6.42 -19.41 0.13
CA LEU A 231 6.84 -20.58 -0.65
C LEU A 231 8.14 -21.19 -0.14
N ASP A 232 8.97 -20.40 0.60
CA ASP A 232 10.33 -20.75 1.03
C ASP A 232 10.43 -21.01 2.54
#